data_476792a33866aee3b3505fe97e34db97
#
_entry.id   476792a33866aee3b3505fe97e34db97
#
_cell.length_a   1.000
_cell.length_b   1.000
_cell.length_c   1.000
_cell.angle_alpha   90.00
_cell.angle_beta   90.00
_cell.angle_gamma   90.00
#
_symmetry.space_group_name_H-M   'P 1'
#
loop_
_entity.id
_entity.type
_entity.pdbx_description
1 polymer ?
#
loop_
_entity_poly.entity_id
_entity_poly.type
_entity_poly.pdbx_seq_one_letter_code
_entity_poly.pdbx_strand_id
1 'polypeptide(L)'
;MSIFIDAHVHIYPAFVIEHFFTAAFDNFLRASKSENLSENASYVLALAEGEGYDVFSSLSQNAVSFENKSEKQTESDSLIFYKTAEPDSLLACRGNETIALLAGRQHVSRENIEVISLLSSVKLEKKTMSLADLTQTVAANGGIVVLPWGVGKWFGGRGEIVRKFLDTVYEFPLFLGDNGNRPSFWPTPSLFRIAHEKHVPLLSGSDPLPLASNCNRVATSGTVLDGKISLSHPAASLRKQLTGNENLREFGGRLNPVRFFYDQLRINLLGCT
;
A
#
# COMPACT_ATOMS: atom_id res chain seq x y z
N MET A 1 -11.69 -9.02 15.53
CA MET A 1 -11.79 -8.08 14.40
C MET A 1 -10.45 -8.07 13.70
N SER A 2 -10.45 -7.98 12.36
CA SER A 2 -9.23 -8.06 11.56
C SER A 2 -9.18 -6.92 10.56
N ILE A 3 -7.98 -6.42 10.29
CA ILE A 3 -7.71 -5.38 9.30
C ILE A 3 -7.00 -6.04 8.12
N PHE A 4 -7.56 -5.90 6.94
CA PHE A 4 -6.95 -6.27 5.67
C PHE A 4 -6.40 -5.01 5.00
N ILE A 5 -5.10 -4.92 4.85
CA ILE A 5 -4.43 -3.79 4.23
C ILE A 5 -3.69 -4.21 2.97
N ASP A 6 -3.95 -3.52 1.87
CA ASP A 6 -3.05 -3.47 0.73
C ASP A 6 -2.11 -2.27 0.93
N ALA A 7 -0.86 -2.56 1.29
CA ALA A 7 0.10 -1.53 1.75
C ALA A 7 0.98 -0.96 0.61
N HIS A 8 0.69 -1.31 -0.64
CA HIS A 8 1.43 -0.80 -1.79
C HIS A 8 0.50 -0.66 -3.00
N VAL A 9 -0.17 0.49 -3.10
CA VAL A 9 -1.20 0.73 -4.10
C VAL A 9 -0.84 1.89 -4.99
N HIS A 10 -0.79 1.64 -6.29
CA HIS A 10 -0.70 2.67 -7.32
C HIS A 10 -2.02 2.80 -8.07
N ILE A 11 -2.48 4.02 -8.29
CA ILE A 11 -3.60 4.33 -9.19
C ILE A 11 -3.04 5.10 -10.38
N TYR A 12 -3.07 4.49 -11.55
CA TYR A 12 -2.53 5.06 -12.78
C TYR A 12 -3.62 5.67 -13.66
N PRO A 13 -3.28 6.64 -14.55
CA PRO A 13 -4.25 7.26 -15.47
C PRO A 13 -4.95 6.26 -16.41
N ALA A 14 -4.34 5.08 -16.63
CA ALA A 14 -4.96 4.01 -17.42
C ALA A 14 -6.06 3.25 -16.68
N PHE A 15 -6.30 3.55 -15.40
CA PHE A 15 -7.32 2.88 -14.58
C PHE A 15 -8.61 3.71 -14.57
N VAL A 16 -9.74 3.03 -14.74
CA VAL A 16 -11.05 3.60 -14.49
C VAL A 16 -11.35 3.48 -13.00
N ILE A 17 -11.53 4.60 -12.32
CA ILE A 17 -11.65 4.66 -10.84
C ILE A 17 -12.75 3.74 -10.31
N GLU A 18 -13.93 3.75 -10.92
CA GLU A 18 -15.06 2.89 -10.53
C GLU A 18 -14.68 1.40 -10.62
N HIS A 19 -14.02 0.99 -11.69
CA HIS A 19 -13.55 -0.40 -11.88
C HIS A 19 -12.49 -0.77 -10.86
N PHE A 20 -11.56 0.15 -10.58
CA PHE A 20 -10.50 -0.05 -9.60
C PHE A 20 -11.07 -0.31 -8.20
N PHE A 21 -11.97 0.55 -7.73
CA PHE A 21 -12.57 0.37 -6.41
C PHE A 21 -13.53 -0.81 -6.35
N THR A 22 -14.28 -1.10 -7.43
CA THR A 22 -15.09 -2.33 -7.53
C THR A 22 -14.21 -3.57 -7.34
N ALA A 23 -13.08 -3.64 -8.04
CA ALA A 23 -12.12 -4.72 -7.89
C ALA A 23 -11.54 -4.79 -6.46
N ALA A 24 -11.26 -3.64 -5.84
CA ALA A 24 -10.76 -3.58 -4.47
C ALA A 24 -11.76 -4.18 -3.46
N PHE A 25 -13.03 -3.78 -3.53
CA PHE A 25 -14.09 -4.34 -2.67
C PHE A 25 -14.21 -5.85 -2.85
N ASP A 26 -14.31 -6.30 -4.10
CA ASP A 26 -14.49 -7.73 -4.41
C ASP A 26 -13.28 -8.57 -3.98
N ASN A 27 -12.05 -8.06 -4.15
CA ASN A 27 -10.84 -8.77 -3.78
C ASN A 27 -10.66 -8.82 -2.25
N PHE A 28 -10.91 -7.73 -1.52
CA PHE A 28 -10.90 -7.75 -0.06
C PHE A 28 -11.96 -8.69 0.52
N LEU A 29 -13.19 -8.65 -0.02
CA LEU A 29 -14.25 -9.55 0.43
C LEU A 29 -13.88 -11.01 0.17
N ARG A 30 -13.25 -11.30 -0.98
CA ARG A 30 -12.77 -12.66 -1.28
C ARG A 30 -11.67 -13.09 -0.32
N ALA A 31 -10.69 -12.20 -0.05
CA ALA A 31 -9.60 -12.48 0.87
C ALA A 31 -10.12 -12.73 2.29
N SER A 32 -11.00 -11.86 2.81
CA SER A 32 -11.53 -12.01 4.16
C SER A 32 -12.43 -13.24 4.32
N LYS A 33 -13.17 -13.63 3.28
CA LYS A 33 -13.94 -14.89 3.27
C LYS A 33 -13.02 -16.12 3.27
N SER A 34 -11.91 -16.09 2.52
CA SER A 34 -10.96 -17.21 2.51
C SER A 34 -10.27 -17.43 3.86
N GLU A 35 -10.14 -16.39 4.67
CA GLU A 35 -9.62 -16.44 6.04
C GLU A 35 -10.72 -16.67 7.10
N ASN A 36 -12.00 -16.78 6.72
CA ASN A 36 -13.17 -16.84 7.62
C ASN A 36 -13.29 -15.61 8.54
N LEU A 37 -12.91 -14.43 8.08
CA LEU A 37 -12.84 -13.18 8.86
C LEU A 37 -13.78 -12.08 8.33
N SER A 38 -14.63 -12.37 7.33
CA SER A 38 -15.41 -11.36 6.59
C SER A 38 -16.41 -10.57 7.45
N GLU A 39 -17.00 -11.18 8.49
CA GLU A 39 -18.04 -10.52 9.32
C GLU A 39 -17.51 -9.33 10.15
N ASN A 40 -16.21 -9.33 10.45
CA ASN A 40 -15.58 -8.33 11.32
C ASN A 40 -14.31 -7.73 10.69
N ALA A 41 -14.27 -7.65 9.37
CA ALA A 41 -13.13 -7.11 8.63
C ALA A 41 -13.21 -5.60 8.44
N SER A 42 -12.08 -4.93 8.57
CA SER A 42 -11.84 -3.56 8.10
C SER A 42 -10.93 -3.62 6.89
N TYR A 43 -11.21 -2.85 5.84
CA TYR A 43 -10.44 -2.83 4.60
C TYR A 43 -9.69 -1.52 4.43
N VAL A 44 -8.43 -1.59 4.05
CA VAL A 44 -7.54 -0.44 3.92
C VAL A 44 -6.74 -0.53 2.63
N LEU A 45 -6.78 0.53 1.82
CA LEU A 45 -5.86 0.77 0.72
C LEU A 45 -4.90 1.88 1.12
N ALA A 46 -3.61 1.59 1.17
CA ALA A 46 -2.58 2.59 1.41
C ALA A 46 -1.85 2.90 0.09
N LEU A 47 -1.98 4.14 -0.36
CA LEU A 47 -1.38 4.56 -1.62
C LEU A 47 0.14 4.67 -1.51
N ALA A 48 0.81 4.45 -2.64
CA ALA A 48 2.23 4.66 -2.84
C ALA A 48 2.42 5.49 -4.12
N GLU A 49 1.85 6.71 -4.14
CA GLU A 49 1.85 7.53 -5.33
C GLU A 49 3.27 7.93 -5.73
N GLY A 50 3.64 7.58 -6.95
CA GLY A 50 4.90 7.99 -7.56
C GLY A 50 4.94 9.47 -7.91
N GLU A 51 6.10 9.91 -8.38
CA GLU A 51 6.27 11.27 -8.86
C GLU A 51 5.33 11.55 -10.05
N GLY A 52 4.71 12.73 -10.05
CA GLY A 52 3.76 13.16 -11.10
C GLY A 52 2.31 12.68 -10.88
N TYR A 53 2.07 11.82 -9.90
CA TYR A 53 0.71 11.36 -9.55
C TYR A 53 0.21 12.05 -8.28
N ASP A 54 -1.08 12.38 -8.26
CA ASP A 54 -1.75 13.04 -7.13
C ASP A 54 -3.24 12.70 -7.09
N VAL A 55 -3.53 11.42 -7.20
CA VAL A 55 -4.91 10.91 -7.26
C VAL A 55 -5.61 11.12 -5.93
N PHE A 56 -4.89 10.91 -4.81
CA PHE A 56 -5.45 11.15 -3.47
C PHE A 56 -5.99 12.57 -3.32
N SER A 57 -5.21 13.60 -3.70
CA SER A 57 -5.65 14.99 -3.62
C SER A 57 -6.84 15.26 -4.54
N SER A 58 -6.86 14.69 -5.73
CA SER A 58 -7.98 14.83 -6.67
C SER A 58 -9.27 14.21 -6.13
N LEU A 59 -9.19 13.03 -5.52
CA LEU A 59 -10.33 12.38 -4.86
C LEU A 59 -10.78 13.18 -3.64
N SER A 60 -9.85 13.69 -2.83
CA SER A 60 -10.14 14.49 -1.65
C SER A 60 -10.85 15.80 -1.96
N GLN A 61 -10.50 16.48 -3.07
CA GLN A 61 -11.18 17.69 -3.51
C GLN A 61 -12.66 17.46 -3.83
N ASN A 62 -12.98 16.29 -4.38
CA ASN A 62 -14.35 15.91 -4.78
C ASN A 62 -15.10 15.11 -3.70
N ALA A 63 -14.45 14.79 -2.58
CA ALA A 63 -15.05 14.00 -1.51
C ALA A 63 -16.07 14.81 -0.70
N VAL A 64 -17.17 14.16 -0.34
CA VAL A 64 -18.25 14.72 0.48
C VAL A 64 -17.88 14.67 1.97
N SER A 65 -18.39 15.59 2.80
CA SER A 65 -18.26 15.47 4.25
C SER A 65 -18.99 14.21 4.74
N PHE A 66 -18.32 13.45 5.64
CA PHE A 66 -18.91 12.23 6.20
C PHE A 66 -20.20 12.49 6.99
N GLU A 67 -20.32 13.67 7.59
CA GLU A 67 -21.53 14.11 8.29
C GLU A 67 -22.77 14.18 7.38
N ASN A 68 -22.57 14.33 6.07
CA ASN A 68 -23.61 14.37 5.06
C ASN A 68 -23.99 12.98 4.51
N LYS A 69 -23.48 11.89 5.09
CA LYS A 69 -23.83 10.53 4.68
C LYS A 69 -25.30 10.26 5.05
N SER A 70 -26.19 10.27 4.06
CA SER A 70 -27.61 9.97 4.24
C SER A 70 -27.88 8.46 4.11
N GLU A 71 -28.95 7.97 4.76
CA GLU A 71 -29.39 6.56 4.64
C GLU A 71 -29.68 6.17 3.16
N LYS A 72 -30.20 7.10 2.35
CA LYS A 72 -30.46 6.87 0.92
C LYS A 72 -29.18 6.61 0.11
N GLN A 73 -28.00 7.10 0.55
CA GLN A 73 -26.73 6.84 -0.12
C GLN A 73 -26.17 5.45 0.20
N THR A 74 -26.62 4.82 1.30
CA THR A 74 -26.25 3.45 1.64
C THR A 74 -26.97 2.40 0.78
N GLU A 75 -28.08 2.77 0.12
CA GLU A 75 -28.82 1.89 -0.81
C GLU A 75 -28.29 1.97 -2.26
N SER A 76 -27.42 2.93 -2.56
CA SER A 76 -26.84 3.12 -3.89
C SER A 76 -25.57 2.30 -4.06
N ASP A 77 -25.47 1.52 -5.14
CA ASP A 77 -24.23 0.85 -5.56
C ASP A 77 -23.17 1.80 -6.12
N SER A 78 -23.44 3.11 -6.14
CA SER A 78 -22.50 4.12 -6.62
C SER A 78 -21.32 4.28 -5.66
N LEU A 79 -20.14 4.43 -6.22
CA LEU A 79 -18.91 4.73 -5.47
C LEU A 79 -18.93 6.20 -5.01
N ILE A 80 -18.84 6.43 -3.70
CA ILE A 80 -18.80 7.77 -3.11
C ILE A 80 -17.59 7.87 -2.19
N PHE A 81 -16.85 8.99 -2.28
CA PHE A 81 -15.75 9.29 -1.39
C PHE A 81 -16.18 10.27 -0.31
N TYR A 82 -15.82 9.97 0.94
CA TYR A 82 -16.07 10.84 2.09
C TYR A 82 -14.77 11.29 2.73
N LYS A 83 -14.74 12.55 3.15
CA LYS A 83 -13.66 13.10 3.99
C LYS A 83 -13.77 12.52 5.39
N THR A 84 -12.63 12.26 5.99
CA THR A 84 -12.52 11.89 7.42
C THR A 84 -12.14 13.11 8.25
N ALA A 85 -11.92 12.91 9.54
CA ALA A 85 -11.37 13.96 10.41
C ALA A 85 -9.85 14.18 10.21
N GLU A 86 -9.21 13.43 9.31
CA GLU A 86 -7.77 13.50 9.02
C GLU A 86 -7.52 13.91 7.57
N PRO A 87 -6.47 14.72 7.29
CA PRO A 87 -6.16 15.16 5.93
C PRO A 87 -5.63 14.05 5.03
N ASP A 88 -5.00 13.01 5.61
CA ASP A 88 -4.33 11.93 4.89
C ASP A 88 -5.20 10.68 4.76
N SER A 89 -6.51 10.80 4.93
CA SER A 89 -7.43 9.68 4.78
C SER A 89 -8.79 10.07 4.18
N LEU A 90 -9.37 9.14 3.43
CA LEU A 90 -10.72 9.18 2.87
C LEU A 90 -11.41 7.85 3.14
N LEU A 91 -12.74 7.84 3.02
CA LEU A 91 -13.52 6.61 2.94
C LEU A 91 -14.07 6.47 1.52
N ALA A 92 -13.80 5.36 0.87
CA ALA A 92 -14.47 4.92 -0.34
C ALA A 92 -15.64 4.01 0.07
N CYS A 93 -16.86 4.38 -0.28
CA CYS A 93 -18.08 3.65 0.08
C CYS A 93 -18.81 3.19 -1.17
N ARG A 94 -19.33 1.95 -1.13
CA ARG A 94 -20.24 1.35 -2.12
C ARG A 94 -21.34 0.62 -1.34
N GLY A 95 -22.54 1.14 -1.36
CA GLY A 95 -23.61 0.64 -0.48
C GLY A 95 -23.19 0.64 0.98
N ASN A 96 -23.20 -0.53 1.62
CA ASN A 96 -22.76 -0.72 3.00
C ASN A 96 -21.26 -1.05 3.15
N GLU A 97 -20.56 -1.24 2.06
CA GLU A 97 -19.14 -1.55 2.07
C GLU A 97 -18.30 -0.27 2.21
N THR A 98 -17.22 -0.35 2.95
CA THR A 98 -16.32 0.79 3.18
C THR A 98 -14.88 0.34 3.12
N ILE A 99 -14.05 1.06 2.38
CA ILE A 99 -12.61 0.96 2.35
C ILE A 99 -12.02 2.28 2.87
N ALA A 100 -11.13 2.23 3.85
CA ALA A 100 -10.32 3.38 4.20
C ALA A 100 -9.21 3.54 3.17
N LEU A 101 -9.18 4.67 2.47
CA LEU A 101 -8.13 5.04 1.52
C LEU A 101 -7.16 5.99 2.22
N LEU A 102 -5.90 5.61 2.31
CA LEU A 102 -4.88 6.35 3.02
C LEU A 102 -3.86 6.92 2.04
N ALA A 103 -3.48 8.18 2.26
CA ALA A 103 -2.44 8.82 1.49
C ALA A 103 -1.09 8.12 1.70
N GLY A 104 -0.25 8.14 0.67
CA GLY A 104 1.12 7.69 0.74
C GLY A 104 1.86 8.01 -0.54
N ARG A 105 3.18 8.12 -0.43
CA ARG A 105 4.07 8.51 -1.51
C ARG A 105 5.21 7.52 -1.66
N GLN A 106 5.62 7.28 -2.91
CA GLN A 106 6.84 6.56 -3.23
C GLN A 106 7.92 7.55 -3.62
N HIS A 107 9.03 7.52 -2.90
CA HIS A 107 10.22 8.32 -3.14
C HIS A 107 11.37 7.42 -3.58
N VAL A 108 12.41 8.00 -4.17
CA VAL A 108 13.63 7.28 -4.55
C VAL A 108 14.82 8.01 -3.97
N SER A 109 15.67 7.31 -3.20
CA SER A 109 16.90 7.86 -2.64
C SER A 109 17.98 8.07 -3.69
N ARG A 110 19.04 8.78 -3.32
CA ARG A 110 20.24 8.98 -4.15
C ARG A 110 20.87 7.64 -4.59
N GLU A 111 20.79 6.62 -3.74
CA GLU A 111 21.28 5.26 -4.01
C GLU A 111 20.35 4.45 -4.90
N ASN A 112 19.29 5.06 -5.43
CA ASN A 112 18.26 4.41 -6.22
C ASN A 112 17.52 3.28 -5.46
N ILE A 113 17.25 3.53 -4.17
CA ILE A 113 16.40 2.70 -3.32
C ILE A 113 15.05 3.39 -3.18
N GLU A 114 13.98 2.64 -3.40
CA GLU A 114 12.62 3.12 -3.18
C GLU A 114 12.27 3.13 -1.71
N VAL A 115 11.54 4.16 -1.29
CA VAL A 115 11.01 4.35 0.05
C VAL A 115 9.55 4.75 -0.08
N ILE A 116 8.65 3.98 0.50
CA ILE A 116 7.25 4.37 0.61
C ILE A 116 7.06 5.11 1.94
N SER A 117 6.46 6.29 1.87
CA SER A 117 5.93 7.05 2.99
C SER A 117 4.44 6.74 3.12
N LEU A 118 4.07 5.76 3.96
CA LEU A 118 2.65 5.47 4.21
C LEU A 118 2.08 6.49 5.19
N LEU A 119 0.79 6.77 5.07
CA LEU A 119 0.02 7.67 5.94
C LEU A 119 0.50 9.13 5.90
N SER A 120 1.08 9.54 4.77
CA SER A 120 1.54 10.92 4.57
C SER A 120 1.47 11.28 3.09
N SER A 121 0.83 12.40 2.79
CA SER A 121 0.75 13.00 1.45
C SER A 121 1.94 13.89 1.11
N VAL A 122 2.91 14.03 2.00
CA VAL A 122 4.04 14.95 1.86
C VAL A 122 4.88 14.60 0.64
N LYS A 123 5.05 15.59 -0.23
CA LYS A 123 5.93 15.51 -1.41
C LYS A 123 7.33 15.95 -1.00
N LEU A 124 8.30 15.05 -1.09
CA LEU A 124 9.71 15.37 -0.85
C LEU A 124 10.43 15.66 -2.17
N GLU A 125 11.39 16.55 -2.14
CA GLU A 125 12.18 16.90 -3.32
C GLU A 125 13.04 15.72 -3.81
N LYS A 126 13.28 15.72 -5.12
CA LYS A 126 13.81 14.59 -5.88
C LYS A 126 15.22 14.14 -5.47
N LYS A 127 15.43 12.83 -5.38
CA LYS A 127 16.70 12.04 -5.52
C LYS A 127 18.01 12.65 -4.96
N THR A 128 17.92 13.64 -4.09
CA THR A 128 19.11 14.30 -3.51
C THR A 128 19.50 13.71 -2.16
N MET A 129 18.52 13.13 -1.46
CA MET A 129 18.71 12.59 -0.12
C MET A 129 19.30 11.19 -0.15
N SER A 130 20.20 10.89 0.79
CA SER A 130 20.61 9.52 1.06
C SER A 130 19.43 8.70 1.57
N LEU A 131 19.52 7.36 1.52
CA LEU A 131 18.49 6.49 2.08
C LEU A 131 18.21 6.82 3.55
N ALA A 132 19.26 7.08 4.34
CA ALA A 132 19.14 7.44 5.75
C ALA A 132 18.41 8.78 5.93
N ASP A 133 18.82 9.83 5.21
CA ASP A 133 18.18 11.16 5.30
C ASP A 133 16.73 11.11 4.83
N LEU A 134 16.46 10.37 3.75
CA LEU A 134 15.11 10.21 3.19
C LEU A 134 14.17 9.54 4.18
N THR A 135 14.59 8.43 4.77
CA THR A 135 13.76 7.69 5.74
C THR A 135 13.53 8.50 7.02
N GLN A 136 14.55 9.20 7.51
CA GLN A 136 14.42 10.13 8.63
C GLN A 136 13.45 11.27 8.30
N THR A 137 13.53 11.83 7.10
CA THR A 137 12.62 12.90 6.65
C THR A 137 11.18 12.40 6.53
N VAL A 138 10.96 11.20 5.98
CA VAL A 138 9.64 10.56 5.94
C VAL A 138 9.06 10.42 7.35
N ALA A 139 9.84 9.88 8.28
CA ALA A 139 9.41 9.70 9.67
C ALA A 139 9.10 11.03 10.36
N ALA A 140 9.95 12.04 10.20
CA ALA A 140 9.78 13.37 10.77
C ALA A 140 8.50 14.08 10.24
N ASN A 141 8.07 13.77 9.02
CA ASN A 141 6.82 14.25 8.42
C ASN A 141 5.62 13.32 8.71
N GLY A 142 5.72 12.47 9.70
CA GLY A 142 4.63 11.61 10.13
C GLY A 142 4.35 10.41 9.21
N GLY A 143 5.20 10.09 8.24
CA GLY A 143 5.08 8.90 7.42
C GLY A 143 5.54 7.64 8.17
N ILE A 144 4.97 6.48 7.83
CA ILE A 144 5.55 5.17 8.17
C ILE A 144 6.48 4.77 7.03
N VAL A 145 7.71 4.39 7.38
CA VAL A 145 8.74 4.04 6.41
C VAL A 145 8.60 2.58 5.98
N VAL A 146 8.43 2.36 4.67
CA VAL A 146 8.47 1.02 4.08
C VAL A 146 9.51 0.98 2.95
N LEU A 147 10.41 0.00 2.97
CA LEU A 147 11.34 -0.28 1.88
C LEU A 147 10.75 -1.39 1.01
N PRO A 148 10.15 -1.09 -0.16
CA PRO A 148 9.49 -2.09 -0.96
C PRO A 148 10.49 -2.94 -1.74
N TRP A 149 10.34 -4.26 -1.65
CA TRP A 149 11.02 -5.18 -2.54
C TRP A 149 10.43 -5.09 -3.95
N GLY A 150 11.27 -5.30 -4.95
CA GLY A 150 10.84 -5.48 -6.33
C GLY A 150 11.86 -6.29 -7.10
N VAL A 151 11.42 -6.97 -8.16
CA VAL A 151 12.29 -7.79 -9.00
C VAL A 151 13.43 -6.93 -9.55
N GLY A 152 14.67 -7.33 -9.28
CA GLY A 152 15.86 -6.61 -9.70
C GLY A 152 16.21 -5.37 -8.87
N LYS A 153 15.32 -4.88 -7.99
CA LYS A 153 15.56 -3.63 -7.25
C LYS A 153 16.64 -3.78 -6.16
N TRP A 154 16.71 -4.95 -5.52
CA TRP A 154 17.69 -5.20 -4.44
C TRP A 154 18.86 -6.10 -4.89
N PHE A 155 19.23 -6.09 -6.16
CA PHE A 155 20.38 -6.85 -6.65
C PHE A 155 21.69 -6.07 -6.50
N GLY A 156 22.79 -6.81 -6.25
CA GLY A 156 24.12 -6.26 -6.16
C GLY A 156 24.28 -5.21 -5.07
N GLY A 157 24.89 -4.09 -5.41
CA GLY A 157 25.19 -3.02 -4.45
C GLY A 157 23.98 -2.45 -3.74
N ARG A 158 22.80 -2.40 -4.37
CA ARG A 158 21.57 -1.91 -3.74
C ARG A 158 21.09 -2.82 -2.61
N GLY A 159 21.14 -4.13 -2.81
CA GLY A 159 20.83 -5.09 -1.75
C GLY A 159 21.76 -4.97 -0.55
N GLU A 160 23.06 -4.72 -0.81
CA GLU A 160 24.04 -4.50 0.25
C GLU A 160 23.79 -3.20 1.02
N ILE A 161 23.32 -2.13 0.35
CA ILE A 161 22.91 -0.89 1.02
C ILE A 161 21.72 -1.16 1.94
N VAL A 162 20.66 -1.85 1.45
CA VAL A 162 19.50 -2.21 2.29
C VAL A 162 19.93 -3.10 3.46
N ARG A 163 20.84 -4.06 3.24
CA ARG A 163 21.38 -4.91 4.31
C ARG A 163 22.06 -4.08 5.41
N LYS A 164 22.97 -3.18 5.03
CA LYS A 164 23.65 -2.27 5.97
C LYS A 164 22.66 -1.33 6.67
N PHE A 165 21.64 -0.87 5.94
CA PHE A 165 20.58 -0.06 6.52
C PHE A 165 19.84 -0.82 7.63
N LEU A 166 19.53 -2.10 7.44
CA LEU A 166 18.92 -2.95 8.46
C LEU A 166 19.83 -3.23 9.67
N ASP A 167 21.13 -2.99 9.58
CA ASP A 167 22.06 -3.12 10.72
C ASP A 167 21.97 -1.95 11.70
N THR A 168 21.29 -0.86 11.34
CA THR A 168 21.13 0.34 12.16
C THR A 168 19.82 0.27 12.94
N VAL A 169 19.83 0.73 14.19
CA VAL A 169 18.63 0.89 15.00
C VAL A 169 18.00 2.26 14.68
N TYR A 170 16.71 2.27 14.41
CA TYR A 170 15.95 3.49 14.11
C TYR A 170 14.91 3.76 15.19
N GLU A 171 14.70 5.04 15.51
CA GLU A 171 13.67 5.48 16.47
C GLU A 171 12.26 5.61 15.85
N PHE A 172 12.12 5.22 14.60
CA PHE A 172 10.86 5.25 13.87
C PHE A 172 10.45 3.86 13.37
N PRO A 173 9.15 3.62 13.17
CA PRO A 173 8.67 2.37 12.61
C PRO A 173 9.21 2.15 11.20
N LEU A 174 9.94 1.05 11.01
CA LEU A 174 10.49 0.60 9.74
C LEU A 174 9.88 -0.74 9.34
N PHE A 175 9.47 -0.86 8.08
CA PHE A 175 8.97 -2.09 7.48
C PHE A 175 9.73 -2.40 6.18
N LEU A 176 9.86 -3.66 5.85
CA LEU A 176 10.13 -4.06 4.47
C LEU A 176 8.81 -4.39 3.77
N GLY A 177 8.72 -4.05 2.49
CA GLY A 177 7.54 -4.35 1.67
C GLY A 177 7.75 -5.60 0.81
N ASP A 178 6.84 -6.59 0.88
CA ASP A 178 6.69 -7.57 -0.19
C ASP A 178 5.56 -7.12 -1.12
N ASN A 179 5.56 -7.61 -2.35
CA ASN A 179 4.51 -7.23 -3.29
C ASN A 179 3.95 -8.40 -4.08
N GLY A 180 2.69 -8.25 -4.50
CA GLY A 180 1.96 -9.24 -5.28
C GLY A 180 2.54 -9.52 -6.68
N ASN A 181 3.53 -8.75 -7.14
CA ASN A 181 4.24 -8.97 -8.40
C ASN A 181 5.39 -9.97 -8.26
N ARG A 182 5.73 -10.41 -7.04
CA ARG A 182 6.72 -11.47 -6.85
C ARG A 182 6.17 -12.78 -7.43
N PRO A 183 6.80 -13.34 -8.50
CA PRO A 183 6.28 -14.55 -9.12
C PRO A 183 6.43 -15.76 -8.20
N SER A 184 5.53 -16.72 -8.33
CA SER A 184 5.46 -17.89 -7.43
C SER A 184 6.72 -18.76 -7.46
N PHE A 185 7.50 -18.74 -8.53
CA PHE A 185 8.80 -19.46 -8.62
C PHE A 185 9.96 -18.70 -7.97
N TRP A 186 9.78 -17.40 -7.62
CA TRP A 186 10.86 -16.62 -7.05
C TRP A 186 11.05 -16.97 -5.56
N PRO A 187 12.25 -17.29 -5.13
CA PRO A 187 12.50 -17.60 -3.72
C PRO A 187 12.26 -16.38 -2.83
N THR A 188 11.99 -16.62 -1.57
CA THR A 188 11.89 -15.54 -0.59
C THR A 188 13.22 -14.78 -0.52
N PRO A 189 13.21 -13.44 -0.68
CA PRO A 189 14.43 -12.64 -0.62
C PRO A 189 15.18 -12.84 0.70
N SER A 190 16.49 -13.01 0.64
CA SER A 190 17.32 -13.21 1.85
C SER A 190 17.22 -12.06 2.85
N LEU A 191 17.00 -10.84 2.37
CA LEU A 191 16.80 -9.66 3.21
C LEU A 191 15.54 -9.74 4.08
N PHE A 192 14.50 -10.47 3.68
CA PHE A 192 13.32 -10.69 4.53
C PHE A 192 13.66 -11.54 5.75
N ARG A 193 14.55 -12.55 5.60
CA ARG A 193 15.04 -13.32 6.74
C ARG A 193 15.87 -12.46 7.69
N ILE A 194 16.75 -11.63 7.14
CA ILE A 194 17.56 -10.68 7.94
C ILE A 194 16.64 -9.68 8.68
N ALA A 195 15.62 -9.16 8.00
CA ALA A 195 14.64 -8.27 8.61
C ALA A 195 13.91 -8.94 9.79
N HIS A 196 13.48 -10.19 9.61
CA HIS A 196 12.85 -10.97 10.68
C HIS A 196 13.79 -11.17 11.89
N GLU A 197 15.07 -11.50 11.66
CA GLU A 197 16.08 -11.63 12.72
C GLU A 197 16.32 -10.31 13.48
N LYS A 198 16.02 -9.17 12.84
CA LYS A 198 16.15 -7.82 13.39
C LYS A 198 14.82 -7.20 13.86
N HIS A 199 13.78 -7.99 13.93
CA HIS A 199 12.42 -7.55 14.31
C HIS A 199 11.87 -6.41 13.42
N VAL A 200 12.29 -6.35 12.15
CA VAL A 200 11.70 -5.48 11.14
C VAL A 200 10.59 -6.24 10.42
N PRO A 201 9.32 -5.88 10.64
CA PRO A 201 8.20 -6.61 10.08
C PRO A 201 8.02 -6.37 8.59
N LEU A 202 7.27 -7.28 7.93
CA LEU A 202 6.91 -7.16 6.52
C LEU A 202 5.50 -6.59 6.37
N LEU A 203 5.33 -5.67 5.40
CA LEU A 203 4.04 -5.21 4.91
C LEU A 203 3.91 -5.59 3.45
N SER A 204 2.89 -6.38 3.13
CA SER A 204 2.62 -6.80 1.75
C SER A 204 1.56 -5.92 1.10
N GLY A 205 1.68 -5.73 -0.22
CA GLY A 205 0.71 -5.03 -1.03
C GLY A 205 0.64 -5.57 -2.45
N SER A 206 -0.35 -5.15 -3.22
CA SER A 206 -0.60 -5.69 -4.56
C SER A 206 0.32 -5.12 -5.63
N ASP A 207 0.79 -3.89 -5.46
CA ASP A 207 1.65 -3.14 -6.40
C ASP A 207 1.15 -3.25 -7.85
N PRO A 208 -0.07 -2.74 -8.17
CA PRO A 208 -0.57 -2.76 -9.54
C PRO A 208 0.37 -2.02 -10.48
N LEU A 209 0.66 -2.63 -11.63
CA LEU A 209 1.54 -2.04 -12.64
C LEU A 209 0.76 -1.09 -13.59
N PRO A 210 1.41 -0.16 -14.30
CA PRO A 210 0.76 0.86 -15.15
C PRO A 210 0.17 0.28 -16.45
N LEU A 211 -0.51 -0.83 -16.35
CA LEU A 211 -1.21 -1.52 -17.42
C LEU A 211 -2.71 -1.55 -17.10
N ALA A 212 -3.59 -1.15 -18.02
CA ALA A 212 -5.03 -1.15 -17.79
C ALA A 212 -5.55 -2.50 -17.25
N SER A 213 -4.96 -3.62 -17.68
CA SER A 213 -5.28 -4.97 -17.18
C SER A 213 -4.87 -5.23 -15.72
N ASN A 214 -4.05 -4.36 -15.13
CA ASN A 214 -3.64 -4.44 -13.72
C ASN A 214 -4.58 -3.67 -12.78
N CYS A 215 -5.57 -2.95 -13.31
CA CYS A 215 -6.63 -2.30 -12.53
C CYS A 215 -7.29 -3.28 -11.53
N ASN A 216 -7.52 -4.52 -11.94
CA ASN A 216 -8.18 -5.56 -11.13
C ASN A 216 -7.23 -6.24 -10.12
N ARG A 217 -5.97 -5.82 -10.02
CA ARG A 217 -5.00 -6.42 -9.11
C ARG A 217 -4.98 -5.80 -7.72
N VAL A 218 -5.57 -4.64 -7.55
CA VAL A 218 -5.70 -4.00 -6.24
C VAL A 218 -6.30 -4.96 -5.21
N ALA A 219 -5.77 -4.99 -4.01
CA ALA A 219 -6.21 -5.84 -2.91
C ALA A 219 -6.19 -7.37 -3.19
N THR A 220 -5.45 -7.84 -4.22
CA THR A 220 -5.25 -9.29 -4.44
C THR A 220 -4.19 -9.89 -3.53
N SER A 221 -3.36 -9.06 -2.92
CA SER A 221 -2.40 -9.43 -1.88
C SER A 221 -2.19 -8.26 -0.93
N GLY A 222 -1.82 -8.57 0.30
CA GLY A 222 -1.61 -7.58 1.33
C GLY A 222 -1.31 -8.22 2.68
N THR A 223 -1.56 -7.47 3.74
CA THR A 223 -1.30 -7.88 5.12
C THR A 223 -2.60 -7.93 5.92
N VAL A 224 -2.74 -8.95 6.74
CA VAL A 224 -3.80 -9.07 7.77
C VAL A 224 -3.19 -8.88 9.14
N LEU A 225 -3.85 -8.08 9.96
CA LEU A 225 -3.50 -7.91 11.37
C LEU A 225 -4.77 -7.84 12.23
N ASP A 226 -4.62 -8.16 13.51
CA ASP A 226 -5.71 -8.04 14.46
C ASP A 226 -5.96 -6.57 14.82
N GLY A 227 -7.23 -6.16 14.85
CA GLY A 227 -7.62 -4.81 15.20
C GLY A 227 -8.86 -4.34 14.46
N LYS A 228 -9.13 -3.04 14.60
CA LYS A 228 -10.23 -2.34 13.94
C LYS A 228 -9.76 -0.95 13.52
N ILE A 229 -10.21 -0.50 12.35
CA ILE A 229 -9.98 0.87 11.88
C ILE A 229 -11.11 1.78 12.34
N SER A 230 -10.74 2.92 12.89
CA SER A 230 -11.67 4.02 13.13
C SER A 230 -12.04 4.68 11.80
N LEU A 231 -13.32 4.81 11.48
CA LEU A 231 -13.74 5.48 10.26
C LEU A 231 -13.56 7.00 10.30
N SER A 232 -13.52 7.59 11.50
CA SER A 232 -13.25 9.03 11.65
C SER A 232 -11.75 9.35 11.60
N HIS A 233 -10.89 8.43 12.08
CA HIS A 233 -9.43 8.61 12.12
C HIS A 233 -8.71 7.35 11.61
N PRO A 234 -8.85 7.02 10.31
CA PRO A 234 -8.30 5.78 9.79
C PRO A 234 -6.77 5.72 9.81
N ALA A 235 -6.08 6.83 9.49
CA ALA A 235 -4.62 6.87 9.44
C ALA A 235 -4.00 6.74 10.84
N ALA A 236 -4.48 7.51 11.83
CA ALA A 236 -4.01 7.40 13.21
C ALA A 236 -4.32 6.00 13.79
N SER A 237 -5.50 5.45 13.48
CA SER A 237 -5.89 4.11 13.91
C SER A 237 -4.96 3.05 13.34
N LEU A 238 -4.67 3.08 12.02
CA LEU A 238 -3.76 2.12 11.40
C LEU A 238 -2.34 2.26 11.94
N ARG A 239 -1.84 3.50 12.11
CA ARG A 239 -0.53 3.74 12.71
C ARG A 239 -0.39 3.01 14.04
N LYS A 240 -1.37 3.22 14.95
CA LYS A 240 -1.38 2.56 16.26
C LYS A 240 -1.35 1.03 16.14
N GLN A 241 -2.11 0.47 15.20
CA GLN A 241 -2.15 -0.97 14.99
C GLN A 241 -0.83 -1.51 14.44
N LEU A 242 -0.21 -0.85 13.47
CA LEU A 242 1.05 -1.28 12.87
C LEU A 242 2.23 -1.18 13.86
N THR A 243 2.26 -0.15 14.72
CA THR A 243 3.35 0.05 15.68
C THR A 243 3.21 -0.81 16.95
N GLY A 244 2.03 -1.35 17.21
CA GLY A 244 1.73 -2.15 18.41
C GLY A 244 1.48 -3.64 18.14
N ASN A 245 1.58 -4.10 16.89
CA ASN A 245 1.21 -5.47 16.53
C ASN A 245 2.41 -6.22 15.92
N GLU A 246 2.80 -7.33 16.54
CA GLU A 246 3.87 -8.19 16.06
C GLU A 246 3.37 -9.29 15.10
N ASN A 247 2.05 -9.52 15.03
CA ASN A 247 1.44 -10.60 14.27
C ASN A 247 0.87 -10.10 12.93
N LEU A 248 1.76 -9.70 12.03
CA LEU A 248 1.40 -9.38 10.65
C LEU A 248 1.46 -10.65 9.80
N ARG A 249 0.36 -10.98 9.12
CA ARG A 249 0.25 -12.14 8.22
C ARG A 249 -0.05 -11.68 6.81
N GLU A 250 0.51 -12.34 5.82
CA GLU A 250 0.17 -12.07 4.42
C GLU A 250 -1.17 -12.71 4.07
N PHE A 251 -1.95 -12.03 3.21
CA PHE A 251 -3.07 -12.62 2.51
C PHE A 251 -2.85 -12.54 1.00
N GLY A 252 -3.57 -13.38 0.25
CA GLY A 252 -3.48 -13.46 -1.20
C GLY A 252 -2.32 -14.33 -1.68
N GLY A 253 -2.03 -14.24 -2.96
CA GLY A 253 -1.07 -15.12 -3.62
C GLY A 253 -0.03 -14.37 -4.43
N ARG A 254 1.07 -15.07 -4.68
CA ARG A 254 2.13 -14.60 -5.58
C ARG A 254 1.68 -14.66 -7.04
N LEU A 255 2.30 -13.84 -7.87
CA LEU A 255 1.95 -13.75 -9.26
C LEU A 255 2.23 -15.07 -10.01
N ASN A 256 1.28 -15.48 -10.83
CA ASN A 256 1.47 -16.59 -11.75
C ASN A 256 2.64 -16.29 -12.71
N PRO A 257 3.56 -17.24 -12.99
CA PRO A 257 4.72 -17.01 -13.84
C PRO A 257 4.37 -16.48 -15.24
N VAL A 258 3.35 -17.04 -15.87
CA VAL A 258 2.93 -16.62 -17.23
C VAL A 258 2.50 -15.14 -17.20
N ARG A 259 1.71 -14.76 -16.21
CA ARG A 259 1.28 -13.37 -16.04
C ARG A 259 2.45 -12.44 -15.73
N PHE A 260 3.40 -12.88 -14.91
CA PHE A 260 4.62 -12.12 -14.61
C PHE A 260 5.38 -11.77 -15.90
N PHE A 261 5.70 -12.78 -16.73
CA PHE A 261 6.43 -12.55 -17.97
C PHE A 261 5.64 -11.70 -18.97
N TYR A 262 4.32 -11.90 -19.05
CA TYR A 262 3.45 -11.07 -19.88
C TYR A 262 3.48 -9.60 -19.45
N ASP A 263 3.30 -9.32 -18.17
CA ASP A 263 3.29 -7.95 -17.63
C ASP A 263 4.68 -7.29 -17.79
N GLN A 264 5.79 -8.01 -17.53
CA GLN A 264 7.15 -7.51 -17.73
C GLN A 264 7.43 -7.16 -19.21
N LEU A 265 7.00 -8.03 -20.13
CA LEU A 265 7.14 -7.76 -21.56
C LEU A 265 6.35 -6.50 -21.96
N ARG A 266 5.12 -6.37 -21.50
CA ARG A 266 4.26 -5.21 -21.79
C ARG A 266 4.84 -3.91 -21.27
N ILE A 267 5.36 -3.87 -20.04
CA ILE A 267 5.99 -2.68 -19.46
C ILE A 267 7.22 -2.26 -20.29
N ASN A 268 8.08 -3.22 -20.62
CA ASN A 268 9.29 -2.94 -21.40
C ASN A 268 8.97 -2.44 -22.82
N LEU A 269 7.92 -2.97 -23.46
CA LEU A 269 7.49 -2.52 -24.80
C LEU A 269 6.81 -1.15 -24.79
N LEU A 270 6.11 -0.79 -23.71
CA LEU A 270 5.40 0.49 -23.59
C LEU A 270 6.29 1.62 -23.08
N GLY A 271 7.54 1.31 -22.68
CA GLY A 271 8.46 2.31 -22.12
C GLY A 271 7.97 2.92 -20.80
N CYS A 272 7.08 2.24 -20.09
CA CYS A 272 6.54 2.66 -18.79
C CYS A 272 7.52 2.24 -17.68
N THR A 273 8.72 2.82 -17.64
CA THR A 273 9.70 2.64 -16.55
C THR A 273 9.99 3.97 -15.89
#